data_b4bba33f2475094887748cb0ba907886
#
_entry.id   b4bba33f2475094887748cb0ba907886
#
_cell.length_a   1.000
_cell.length_b   1.000
_cell.length_c   1.000
_cell.angle_alpha   90.00
_cell.angle_beta   90.00
_cell.angle_gamma   90.00
#
_symmetry.space_group_name_H-M   'P 1'
#
loop_
_entity.id
_entity.type
_entity.pdbx_description
1 polymer ?
#
loop_
_entity_poly.entity_id
_entity_poly.type
_entity_poly.pdbx_seq_one_letter_code
_entity_poly.pdbx_strand_id
1 'polypeptide(L)'
;AVSDNNKLVYTINEAINSTKSFSNWLNSESTKKDGPSGIGKENYTWYQNNVHLVPLSWSDEVMLLKRELSRAWASLKLEEHKNRNLPKLNSASSSEEYNLLATKASQDLIDFLETEDIIDVKDFYKEALDVHLGSYIPEEKRNFFWITAHLDPKPLFSHFFHWFELAEMDKNPNNNIIRKDPVLYNIFDSRNEGVATAVEEMFMQAGLYEDNPRSK
;
A
#
# COMPACT_ATOMS: atom_id res chain seq x y z
N ALA A 1 7.76 3.98 29.08
CA ALA A 1 7.13 2.70 28.74
C ALA A 1 8.14 1.69 28.20
N VAL A 2 8.86 1.95 27.07
CA VAL A 2 9.89 1.00 26.56
C VAL A 2 11.14 0.99 27.44
N SER A 3 11.57 2.14 27.96
CA SER A 3 12.74 2.30 28.82
C SER A 3 12.66 1.52 30.15
N ASP A 4 11.45 1.19 30.61
CA ASP A 4 11.23 0.53 31.89
C ASP A 4 11.22 -0.99 31.79
N ASN A 5 11.27 -1.55 30.55
CA ASN A 5 11.34 -2.98 30.28
C ASN A 5 12.74 -3.41 29.88
N ASN A 6 13.55 -3.79 30.88
CA ASN A 6 14.94 -4.19 30.69
C ASN A 6 15.14 -5.30 29.63
N LYS A 7 14.21 -6.27 29.57
CA LYS A 7 14.27 -7.36 28.57
C LYS A 7 14.04 -6.82 27.16
N LEU A 8 13.08 -5.91 26.99
CA LEU A 8 12.78 -5.28 25.69
C LEU A 8 13.96 -4.42 25.23
N VAL A 9 14.51 -3.60 26.13
CA VAL A 9 15.71 -2.77 25.85
C VAL A 9 16.89 -3.65 25.44
N TYR A 10 17.13 -4.74 26.14
CA TYR A 10 18.16 -5.70 25.79
C TYR A 10 17.93 -6.26 24.37
N THR A 11 16.73 -6.77 24.09
CA THR A 11 16.39 -7.34 22.78
C THR A 11 16.53 -6.33 21.65
N ILE A 12 16.13 -5.07 21.86
CA ILE A 12 16.30 -3.99 20.89
C ILE A 12 17.81 -3.73 20.62
N ASN A 13 18.63 -3.69 21.66
CA ASN A 13 20.06 -3.49 21.50
C ASN A 13 20.73 -4.66 20.74
N GLU A 14 20.32 -5.89 21.00
CA GLU A 14 20.81 -7.05 20.23
C GLU A 14 20.39 -6.96 18.76
N ALA A 15 19.15 -6.56 18.49
CA ALA A 15 18.68 -6.34 17.11
C ALA A 15 19.48 -5.23 16.40
N ILE A 16 19.75 -4.11 17.09
CA ILE A 16 20.58 -3.01 16.56
C ILE A 16 22.01 -3.53 16.25
N ASN A 17 22.63 -4.29 17.16
CA ASN A 17 23.98 -4.82 16.97
C ASN A 17 24.02 -5.82 15.79
N SER A 18 23.03 -6.70 15.69
CA SER A 18 22.91 -7.65 14.59
C SER A 18 22.74 -6.96 13.25
N THR A 19 21.90 -5.92 13.20
CA THR A 19 21.69 -5.11 11.99
C THR A 19 22.95 -4.37 11.57
N LYS A 20 23.70 -3.79 12.53
CA LYS A 20 25.01 -3.15 12.25
C LYS A 20 26.01 -4.15 11.73
N SER A 21 26.11 -5.34 12.34
CA SER A 21 27.01 -6.41 11.92
C SER A 21 26.68 -6.88 10.49
N PHE A 22 25.41 -7.04 10.18
CA PHE A 22 24.94 -7.39 8.84
C PHE A 22 25.25 -6.28 7.83
N SER A 23 25.04 -5.02 8.17
CA SER A 23 25.40 -3.87 7.32
C SER A 23 26.90 -3.85 7.02
N ASN A 24 27.74 -4.06 8.03
CA ASN A 24 29.20 -4.12 7.86
C ASN A 24 29.62 -5.28 6.96
N TRP A 25 29.01 -6.46 7.14
CA TRP A 25 29.23 -7.59 6.26
C TRP A 25 28.82 -7.30 4.82
N LEU A 26 27.64 -6.72 4.58
CA LEU A 26 27.19 -6.31 3.24
C LEU A 26 28.19 -5.35 2.58
N ASN A 27 28.67 -4.35 3.32
CA ASN A 27 29.66 -3.40 2.82
C ASN A 27 30.98 -4.10 2.45
N SER A 28 31.43 -5.09 3.24
CA SER A 28 32.64 -5.86 2.93
C SER A 28 32.48 -6.76 1.72
N GLU A 29 31.26 -7.28 1.49
CA GLU A 29 30.97 -8.17 0.36
C GLU A 29 30.65 -7.40 -0.92
N SER A 30 30.14 -6.15 -0.82
CA SER A 30 29.70 -5.35 -1.97
C SER A 30 30.80 -5.17 -3.02
N THR A 31 32.07 -5.00 -2.59
CA THR A 31 33.21 -4.86 -3.47
C THR A 31 33.58 -6.14 -4.22
N LYS A 32 33.05 -7.29 -3.79
CA LYS A 32 33.30 -8.61 -4.40
C LYS A 32 32.16 -9.04 -5.32
N LYS A 33 31.11 -8.24 -5.40
CA LYS A 33 29.87 -8.56 -6.15
C LYS A 33 29.73 -7.58 -7.31
N ASP A 34 29.82 -8.09 -8.52
CA ASP A 34 29.71 -7.36 -9.80
C ASP A 34 28.55 -7.86 -10.65
N GLY A 35 27.79 -8.82 -10.15
CA GLY A 35 26.63 -9.40 -10.85
C GLY A 35 25.38 -8.49 -10.77
N PRO A 36 24.37 -8.76 -11.58
CA PRO A 36 23.10 -8.06 -11.55
C PRO A 36 22.40 -8.25 -10.19
N SER A 37 21.66 -7.24 -9.72
CA SER A 37 20.92 -7.28 -8.46
C SER A 37 19.71 -8.22 -8.47
N GLY A 38 19.24 -8.65 -9.64
CA GLY A 38 18.09 -9.52 -9.79
C GLY A 38 18.44 -11.01 -9.64
N ILE A 39 17.47 -11.80 -9.18
CA ILE A 39 17.61 -13.26 -9.02
C ILE A 39 17.52 -14.03 -10.36
N GLY A 40 17.14 -13.36 -11.43
CA GLY A 40 16.94 -13.96 -12.76
C GLY A 40 15.55 -14.59 -12.94
N LYS A 41 15.14 -14.74 -14.19
CA LYS A 41 13.77 -15.14 -14.58
C LYS A 41 13.39 -16.53 -14.10
N GLU A 42 14.33 -17.46 -14.12
CA GLU A 42 14.09 -18.85 -13.70
C GLU A 42 13.87 -18.96 -12.21
N ASN A 43 14.74 -18.32 -11.42
CA ASN A 43 14.60 -18.29 -9.96
C ASN A 43 13.34 -17.51 -9.54
N TYR A 44 13.02 -16.41 -10.22
CA TYR A 44 11.79 -15.67 -10.00
C TYR A 44 10.56 -16.55 -10.25
N THR A 45 10.51 -17.22 -11.40
CA THR A 45 9.42 -18.15 -11.74
C THR A 45 9.29 -19.27 -10.71
N TRP A 46 10.41 -19.84 -10.29
CA TRP A 46 10.42 -20.87 -9.25
C TRP A 46 9.85 -20.32 -7.93
N TYR A 47 10.28 -19.12 -7.54
CA TYR A 47 9.83 -18.48 -6.28
C TYR A 47 8.34 -18.18 -6.33
N GLN A 48 7.82 -17.64 -7.42
CA GLN A 48 6.39 -17.43 -7.60
C GLN A 48 5.60 -18.73 -7.46
N ASN A 49 6.00 -19.78 -8.16
CA ASN A 49 5.28 -21.04 -8.15
C ASN A 49 5.35 -21.78 -6.81
N ASN A 50 6.47 -21.72 -6.10
CA ASN A 50 6.72 -22.57 -4.94
C ASN A 50 6.62 -21.84 -3.59
N VAL A 51 6.76 -20.53 -3.57
CA VAL A 51 6.68 -19.71 -2.34
C VAL A 51 5.40 -18.90 -2.32
N HIS A 52 5.12 -18.14 -3.35
CA HIS A 52 3.90 -17.33 -3.44
C HIS A 52 2.68 -18.11 -3.94
N LEU A 53 2.87 -19.32 -4.45
CA LEU A 53 1.84 -20.19 -5.04
C LEU A 53 1.08 -19.51 -6.20
N VAL A 54 1.74 -18.63 -6.90
CA VAL A 54 1.25 -17.97 -8.12
C VAL A 54 1.66 -18.81 -9.33
N PRO A 55 0.73 -19.42 -10.08
CA PRO A 55 1.03 -20.36 -11.15
C PRO A 55 1.38 -19.66 -12.47
N LEU A 56 2.18 -18.60 -12.40
CA LEU A 56 2.63 -17.81 -13.54
C LEU A 56 4.15 -17.82 -13.63
N SER A 57 4.68 -17.83 -14.85
CA SER A 57 6.08 -17.56 -15.08
C SER A 57 6.34 -16.06 -15.11
N TRP A 58 7.61 -15.66 -14.98
CA TRP A 58 8.04 -14.28 -15.22
C TRP A 58 7.54 -13.73 -16.57
N SER A 59 7.54 -14.55 -17.61
CA SER A 59 7.09 -14.13 -18.94
C SER A 59 5.58 -13.91 -19.01
N ASP A 60 4.80 -14.75 -18.32
CA ASP A 60 3.35 -14.60 -18.23
C ASP A 60 2.98 -13.31 -17.48
N GLU A 61 3.63 -13.05 -16.35
CA GLU A 61 3.41 -11.83 -15.58
C GLU A 61 3.78 -10.58 -16.37
N VAL A 62 4.92 -10.58 -17.07
CA VAL A 62 5.32 -9.44 -17.92
C VAL A 62 4.29 -9.19 -19.02
N MET A 63 3.74 -10.24 -19.63
CA MET A 63 2.69 -10.10 -20.63
C MET A 63 1.42 -9.48 -20.03
N LEU A 64 0.98 -9.97 -18.88
CA LEU A 64 -0.19 -9.44 -18.16
C LEU A 64 0.04 -7.98 -17.74
N LEU A 65 1.17 -7.65 -17.14
CA LEU A 65 1.50 -6.30 -16.73
C LEU A 65 1.55 -5.31 -17.91
N LYS A 66 2.08 -5.71 -19.06
CA LYS A 66 2.06 -4.88 -20.26
C LYS A 66 0.64 -4.61 -20.75
N ARG A 67 -0.22 -5.62 -20.69
CA ARG A 67 -1.63 -5.46 -21.05
C ARG A 67 -2.32 -4.50 -20.09
N GLU A 68 -2.14 -4.69 -18.80
CA GLU A 68 -2.74 -3.81 -17.77
C GLU A 68 -2.21 -2.39 -17.85
N LEU A 69 -0.92 -2.21 -18.09
CA LEU A 69 -0.34 -0.88 -18.32
C LEU A 69 -0.99 -0.17 -19.51
N SER A 70 -1.19 -0.89 -20.63
CA SER A 70 -1.85 -0.33 -21.81
C SER A 70 -3.30 0.03 -21.54
N ARG A 71 -4.02 -0.79 -20.76
CA ARG A 71 -5.39 -0.54 -20.34
C ARG A 71 -5.46 0.69 -19.42
N ALA A 72 -4.58 0.78 -18.43
CA ALA A 72 -4.50 1.90 -17.50
C ALA A 72 -4.19 3.23 -18.24
N TRP A 73 -3.26 3.21 -19.19
CA TRP A 73 -2.98 4.38 -20.02
C TRP A 73 -4.17 4.84 -20.85
N ALA A 74 -4.91 3.91 -21.44
CA ALA A 74 -6.12 4.26 -22.20
C ALA A 74 -7.19 4.85 -21.27
N SER A 75 -7.41 4.27 -20.09
CA SER A 75 -8.33 4.77 -19.08
C SER A 75 -7.95 6.18 -18.62
N LEU A 76 -6.68 6.40 -18.26
CA LEU A 76 -6.17 7.71 -17.87
C LEU A 76 -6.44 8.77 -18.97
N LYS A 77 -6.14 8.46 -20.23
CA LYS A 77 -6.39 9.41 -21.33
C LYS A 77 -7.86 9.75 -21.51
N LEU A 78 -8.75 8.79 -21.29
CA LEU A 78 -10.19 9.04 -21.33
C LEU A 78 -10.64 9.92 -20.17
N GLU A 79 -10.17 9.69 -18.97
CA GLU A 79 -10.51 10.52 -17.80
C GLU A 79 -9.90 11.93 -17.92
N GLU A 80 -8.66 12.08 -18.36
CA GLU A 80 -8.06 13.37 -18.68
C GLU A 80 -8.93 14.16 -19.69
N HIS A 81 -9.40 13.48 -20.73
CA HIS A 81 -10.26 14.10 -21.73
C HIS A 81 -11.64 14.51 -21.18
N LYS A 82 -12.30 13.62 -20.43
CA LYS A 82 -13.60 13.91 -19.81
C LYS A 82 -13.50 15.10 -18.86
N ASN A 83 -12.47 15.12 -18.03
CA ASN A 83 -12.31 16.08 -16.94
C ASN A 83 -11.45 17.28 -17.33
N ARG A 84 -11.10 17.48 -18.61
CA ARG A 84 -10.17 18.52 -19.09
C ARG A 84 -10.56 19.96 -18.71
N ASN A 85 -11.85 20.20 -18.55
CA ASN A 85 -12.39 21.54 -18.24
C ASN A 85 -12.61 21.76 -16.72
N LEU A 86 -12.40 20.74 -15.89
CA LEU A 86 -12.49 20.89 -14.44
C LEU A 86 -11.25 21.60 -13.89
N PRO A 87 -11.38 22.36 -12.81
CA PRO A 87 -10.23 22.97 -12.15
C PRO A 87 -9.26 21.89 -11.69
N LYS A 88 -7.98 22.24 -11.62
CA LYS A 88 -6.96 21.36 -11.01
C LYS A 88 -7.19 21.26 -9.51
N LEU A 89 -6.78 20.12 -8.93
CA LEU A 89 -6.74 19.98 -7.49
C LEU A 89 -5.71 20.93 -6.90
N ASN A 90 -6.01 21.50 -5.75
CA ASN A 90 -5.07 22.29 -4.97
C ASN A 90 -4.42 21.39 -3.92
N SER A 91 -3.11 21.50 -3.83
CA SER A 91 -2.36 20.75 -2.83
C SER A 91 -2.45 21.43 -1.46
N ALA A 92 -2.62 20.64 -0.41
CA ALA A 92 -2.54 21.16 0.96
C ALA A 92 -1.20 21.88 1.19
N SER A 93 -1.27 23.09 1.72
CA SER A 93 -0.14 24.00 1.91
C SER A 93 0.31 24.14 3.37
N SER A 94 -0.45 23.58 4.31
CA SER A 94 -0.14 23.57 5.74
C SER A 94 -0.52 22.27 6.41
N SER A 95 -0.01 22.06 7.63
CA SER A 95 -0.37 20.91 8.46
C SER A 95 -1.86 20.86 8.77
N GLU A 96 -2.48 22.01 9.01
CA GLU A 96 -3.90 22.13 9.33
C GLU A 96 -4.75 21.72 8.11
N GLU A 97 -4.39 22.23 6.93
CA GLU A 97 -5.07 21.87 5.67
C GLU A 97 -4.93 20.37 5.38
N TYR A 98 -3.73 19.82 5.51
CA TYR A 98 -3.52 18.39 5.29
C TYR A 98 -4.33 17.54 6.26
N ASN A 99 -4.31 17.87 7.56
CA ASN A 99 -5.04 17.10 8.57
C ASN A 99 -6.55 17.12 8.31
N LEU A 100 -7.11 18.28 7.94
CA LEU A 100 -8.53 18.38 7.56
C LEU A 100 -8.84 17.53 6.33
N LEU A 101 -7.99 17.62 5.30
CA LEU A 101 -8.15 16.87 4.06
C LEU A 101 -8.08 15.35 4.31
N ALA A 102 -7.08 14.89 5.05
CA ALA A 102 -6.87 13.48 5.35
C ALA A 102 -7.98 12.90 6.24
N THR A 103 -8.38 13.62 7.29
CA THR A 103 -9.48 13.19 8.16
C THR A 103 -10.80 13.12 7.41
N LYS A 104 -11.07 14.10 6.56
CA LYS A 104 -12.28 14.09 5.71
C LYS A 104 -12.25 12.92 4.72
N ALA A 105 -11.13 12.69 4.04
CA ALA A 105 -10.99 11.61 3.08
C ALA A 105 -11.15 10.22 3.73
N SER A 106 -10.65 10.04 4.96
CA SER A 106 -10.87 8.81 5.74
C SER A 106 -12.35 8.60 6.03
N GLN A 107 -13.06 9.63 6.49
CA GLN A 107 -14.48 9.54 6.76
C GLN A 107 -15.27 9.28 5.48
N ASP A 108 -15.01 10.06 4.42
CA ASP A 108 -15.69 9.92 3.12
C ASP A 108 -15.54 8.49 2.55
N LEU A 109 -14.36 7.86 2.73
CA LEU A 109 -14.14 6.48 2.28
C LEU A 109 -15.00 5.49 3.09
N ILE A 110 -15.03 5.60 4.40
CA ILE A 110 -15.85 4.72 5.25
C ILE A 110 -17.34 4.89 4.92
N ASP A 111 -17.81 6.14 4.86
CA ASP A 111 -19.20 6.45 4.52
C ASP A 111 -19.61 5.90 3.13
N PHE A 112 -18.69 5.99 2.17
CA PHE A 112 -18.87 5.42 0.84
C PHE A 112 -19.03 3.89 0.89
N LEU A 113 -18.12 3.20 1.60
CA LEU A 113 -18.16 1.75 1.71
C LEU A 113 -19.44 1.25 2.39
N GLU A 114 -19.92 1.95 3.41
CA GLU A 114 -21.18 1.64 4.10
C GLU A 114 -22.40 1.94 3.23
N THR A 115 -22.41 3.10 2.54
CA THR A 115 -23.56 3.54 1.75
C THR A 115 -23.77 2.67 0.51
N GLU A 116 -22.68 2.32 -0.17
CA GLU A 116 -22.74 1.52 -1.39
C GLU A 116 -22.81 0.00 -1.11
N ASP A 117 -22.75 -0.42 0.17
CA ASP A 117 -22.83 -1.81 0.61
C ASP A 117 -21.86 -2.73 -0.16
N ILE A 118 -20.64 -2.21 -0.43
CA ILE A 118 -19.63 -2.92 -1.24
C ILE A 118 -18.96 -4.02 -0.43
N ILE A 119 -18.70 -3.75 0.85
CA ILE A 119 -18.07 -4.66 1.80
C ILE A 119 -18.75 -4.52 3.16
N ASP A 120 -18.66 -5.56 3.97
CA ASP A 120 -19.11 -5.55 5.37
C ASP A 120 -18.11 -4.73 6.22
N VAL A 121 -18.39 -3.42 6.38
CA VAL A 121 -17.54 -2.50 7.16
C VAL A 121 -17.62 -2.84 8.65
N LYS A 122 -16.48 -3.06 9.26
CA LYS A 122 -16.37 -3.37 10.70
C LYS A 122 -16.12 -2.09 11.49
N ASP A 123 -16.59 -2.06 12.72
CA ASP A 123 -16.49 -0.90 13.64
C ASP A 123 -15.06 -0.37 13.81
N PHE A 124 -14.06 -1.24 13.63
CA PHE A 124 -12.64 -0.89 13.78
C PHE A 124 -11.93 -0.48 12.48
N TYR A 125 -12.60 -0.50 11.32
CA TYR A 125 -11.95 -0.17 10.03
C TYR A 125 -11.52 1.29 9.98
N LYS A 126 -12.36 2.19 10.49
CA LYS A 126 -11.99 3.61 10.54
C LYS A 126 -10.76 3.83 11.42
N GLU A 127 -10.70 3.23 12.61
CA GLU A 127 -9.52 3.32 13.48
C GLU A 127 -8.27 2.75 12.81
N ALA A 128 -8.39 1.62 12.12
CA ALA A 128 -7.29 1.01 11.39
C ALA A 128 -6.75 1.90 10.27
N LEU A 129 -7.62 2.67 9.61
CA LEU A 129 -7.23 3.65 8.60
C LEU A 129 -6.62 4.91 9.23
N ASP A 130 -7.23 5.43 10.28
CA ASP A 130 -6.86 6.72 10.89
C ASP A 130 -5.41 6.75 11.43
N VAL A 131 -4.86 5.62 11.85
CA VAL A 131 -3.44 5.54 12.28
C VAL A 131 -2.45 5.69 11.12
N HIS A 132 -2.91 5.63 9.89
CA HIS A 132 -2.10 5.70 8.67
C HIS A 132 -2.35 6.95 7.81
N LEU A 133 -3.08 7.95 8.32
CA LEU A 133 -3.37 9.19 7.58
C LEU A 133 -2.12 9.98 7.18
N GLY A 134 -1.00 9.73 7.83
CA GLY A 134 0.26 10.44 7.59
C GLY A 134 0.29 11.84 8.20
N SER A 135 1.13 12.69 7.66
CA SER A 135 1.29 14.07 8.10
C SER A 135 1.69 14.98 6.94
N TYR A 136 1.53 16.29 7.15
CA TYR A 136 1.99 17.28 6.16
C TYR A 136 3.48 17.15 5.88
N ILE A 137 3.81 17.13 4.59
CA ILE A 137 5.19 17.13 4.08
C ILE A 137 5.35 18.35 3.18
N PRO A 138 6.39 19.19 3.36
CA PRO A 138 6.71 20.28 2.46
C PRO A 138 6.86 19.80 1.01
N GLU A 139 6.43 20.62 0.04
CA GLU A 139 6.31 20.23 -1.36
C GLU A 139 7.60 19.65 -1.95
N GLU A 140 8.75 20.27 -1.63
CA GLU A 140 10.07 19.88 -2.10
C GLU A 140 10.56 18.52 -1.57
N LYS A 141 9.87 17.94 -0.56
CA LYS A 141 10.20 16.66 0.06
C LYS A 141 9.20 15.53 -0.30
N ARG A 142 8.18 15.86 -1.09
CA ARG A 142 7.13 14.88 -1.43
C ARG A 142 7.63 13.92 -2.50
N ASN A 143 7.48 12.63 -2.22
CA ASN A 143 7.55 11.59 -3.26
C ASN A 143 6.16 11.41 -3.92
N PHE A 144 6.06 10.49 -4.85
CA PHE A 144 4.83 10.20 -5.59
C PHE A 144 3.59 10.03 -4.68
N PHE A 145 3.69 9.23 -3.63
CA PHE A 145 2.56 8.97 -2.70
C PHE A 145 2.13 10.24 -1.97
N TRP A 146 3.09 11.05 -1.50
CA TRP A 146 2.80 12.27 -0.78
C TRP A 146 2.30 13.39 -1.67
N ILE A 147 2.71 13.46 -2.93
CA ILE A 147 2.11 14.36 -3.91
C ILE A 147 0.61 14.05 -4.04
N THR A 148 0.27 12.79 -4.26
CA THR A 148 -1.11 12.32 -4.36
C THR A 148 -1.90 12.63 -3.09
N ALA A 149 -1.39 12.25 -1.91
CA ALA A 149 -2.06 12.45 -0.63
C ALA A 149 -2.30 13.92 -0.29
N HIS A 150 -1.47 14.84 -0.76
CA HIS A 150 -1.67 16.27 -0.54
C HIS A 150 -2.63 16.93 -1.55
N LEU A 151 -2.90 16.28 -2.68
CA LEU A 151 -3.92 16.69 -3.64
C LEU A 151 -5.30 16.13 -3.27
N ASP A 152 -5.39 14.84 -3.08
CA ASP A 152 -6.53 14.09 -2.54
C ASP A 152 -6.03 12.77 -1.94
N PRO A 153 -6.22 12.52 -0.63
CA PRO A 153 -5.77 11.28 -0.01
C PRO A 153 -6.60 10.04 -0.40
N LYS A 154 -7.83 10.19 -0.89
CA LYS A 154 -8.73 9.05 -1.16
C LYS A 154 -8.11 7.97 -2.05
N PRO A 155 -7.37 8.28 -3.14
CA PRO A 155 -6.70 7.26 -3.95
C PRO A 155 -5.68 6.43 -3.15
N LEU A 156 -4.91 7.07 -2.27
CA LEU A 156 -3.98 6.34 -1.40
C LEU A 156 -4.72 5.54 -0.33
N PHE A 157 -5.78 6.11 0.26
CA PHE A 157 -6.56 5.45 1.31
C PHE A 157 -7.38 4.27 0.79
N SER A 158 -7.80 4.27 -0.46
CA SER A 158 -8.41 3.08 -1.08
C SER A 158 -7.43 1.91 -1.15
N HIS A 159 -6.15 2.18 -1.42
CA HIS A 159 -5.08 1.17 -1.34
C HIS A 159 -4.85 0.68 0.09
N PHE A 160 -5.09 1.51 1.09
CA PHE A 160 -4.96 1.15 2.50
C PHE A 160 -5.99 0.12 2.99
N PHE A 161 -6.79 -0.44 2.09
CA PHE A 161 -7.63 -1.60 2.38
C PHE A 161 -6.86 -2.76 3.05
N HIS A 162 -5.59 -2.93 2.75
CA HIS A 162 -4.76 -3.93 3.41
C HIS A 162 -4.62 -3.71 4.93
N TRP A 163 -4.80 -2.49 5.45
CA TRP A 163 -4.83 -2.23 6.88
C TRP A 163 -6.11 -2.76 7.53
N PHE A 164 -7.22 -2.81 6.80
CA PHE A 164 -8.44 -3.46 7.27
C PHE A 164 -8.22 -4.98 7.42
N GLU A 165 -7.53 -5.60 6.46
CA GLU A 165 -7.17 -7.02 6.52
C GLU A 165 -6.27 -7.32 7.72
N LEU A 166 -5.27 -6.48 8.00
CA LEU A 166 -4.40 -6.63 9.17
C LEU A 166 -5.16 -6.44 10.48
N ALA A 167 -6.05 -5.46 10.53
CA ALA A 167 -6.91 -5.24 11.71
C ALA A 167 -7.86 -6.42 11.92
N GLU A 168 -8.40 -7.00 10.85
CA GLU A 168 -9.24 -8.21 10.93
C GLU A 168 -8.43 -9.41 11.45
N MET A 169 -7.18 -9.58 11.02
CA MET A 169 -6.29 -10.63 11.52
C MET A 169 -6.02 -10.48 13.02
N ASP A 170 -5.91 -9.25 13.50
CA ASP A 170 -5.69 -8.95 14.93
C ASP A 170 -6.97 -9.14 15.78
N LYS A 171 -8.11 -8.65 15.31
CA LYS A 171 -9.38 -8.66 16.06
C LYS A 171 -10.09 -10.02 15.99
N ASN A 172 -10.07 -10.66 14.83
CA ASN A 172 -10.77 -11.91 14.53
C ASN A 172 -9.82 -12.97 13.93
N PRO A 173 -8.82 -13.44 14.68
CA PRO A 173 -7.77 -14.30 14.14
C PRO A 173 -8.34 -15.58 13.55
N ASN A 174 -7.95 -15.90 12.33
CA ASN A 174 -8.37 -17.10 11.62
C ASN A 174 -7.67 -18.34 12.20
N ASN A 175 -8.32 -19.51 12.13
CA ASN A 175 -7.71 -20.77 12.54
C ASN A 175 -6.58 -21.24 11.60
N ASN A 176 -6.58 -20.81 10.34
CA ASN A 176 -5.51 -21.09 9.40
C ASN A 176 -4.34 -20.14 9.66
N ILE A 177 -3.15 -20.70 9.93
CA ILE A 177 -1.95 -19.95 10.27
C ILE A 177 -1.54 -18.93 9.19
N ILE A 178 -1.75 -19.25 7.92
CA ILE A 178 -1.44 -18.35 6.80
C ILE A 178 -2.33 -17.09 6.79
N ARG A 179 -3.54 -17.23 7.36
CA ARG A 179 -4.53 -16.14 7.45
C ARG A 179 -4.61 -15.52 8.83
N LYS A 180 -3.89 -16.06 9.77
CA LYS A 180 -3.86 -15.58 11.15
C LYS A 180 -2.77 -14.55 11.38
N ASP A 181 -1.58 -14.82 10.86
CA ASP A 181 -0.40 -14.01 11.10
C ASP A 181 0.26 -13.60 9.77
N PRO A 182 0.65 -12.33 9.60
CA PRO A 182 1.45 -11.90 8.46
C PRO A 182 2.85 -12.53 8.59
N VAL A 183 3.13 -13.52 7.77
CA VAL A 183 4.42 -14.22 7.77
C VAL A 183 5.29 -13.67 6.65
N LEU A 184 6.55 -13.33 6.97
CA LEU A 184 7.51 -12.83 5.99
C LEU A 184 7.68 -13.81 4.82
N TYR A 185 7.74 -13.28 3.59
CA TYR A 185 8.00 -14.01 2.35
C TYR A 185 6.96 -15.07 2.00
N ASN A 186 5.72 -14.84 2.36
CA ASN A 186 4.66 -15.79 2.07
C ASN A 186 3.56 -15.19 1.18
N ILE A 187 2.55 -16.01 0.93
CA ILE A 187 1.36 -15.70 0.16
C ILE A 187 0.56 -14.50 0.71
N PHE A 188 0.78 -14.12 1.98
CA PHE A 188 0.13 -12.96 2.58
C PHE A 188 0.43 -11.67 1.81
N ASP A 189 1.70 -11.39 1.52
CA ASP A 189 2.09 -10.17 0.81
C ASP A 189 1.43 -10.09 -0.58
N SER A 190 1.52 -11.16 -1.36
CA SER A 190 0.90 -11.21 -2.69
C SER A 190 -0.60 -11.04 -2.64
N ARG A 191 -1.27 -11.66 -1.66
CA ARG A 191 -2.70 -11.53 -1.46
C ARG A 191 -3.08 -10.12 -1.01
N ASN A 192 -2.37 -9.62 -0.03
CA ASN A 192 -2.65 -8.34 0.61
C ASN A 192 -2.52 -7.17 -0.38
N GLU A 193 -1.39 -7.08 -1.07
CA GLU A 193 -1.15 -6.07 -2.10
C GLU A 193 -2.04 -6.27 -3.33
N GLY A 194 -2.27 -7.52 -3.72
CA GLY A 194 -3.16 -7.85 -4.83
C GLY A 194 -4.61 -7.47 -4.57
N VAL A 195 -5.12 -7.69 -3.37
CA VAL A 195 -6.47 -7.24 -2.97
C VAL A 195 -6.53 -5.72 -2.91
N ALA A 196 -5.54 -5.06 -2.29
CA ALA A 196 -5.50 -3.59 -2.21
C ALA A 196 -5.55 -2.95 -3.62
N THR A 197 -4.76 -3.46 -4.56
CA THR A 197 -4.77 -2.99 -5.95
C THR A 197 -6.12 -3.26 -6.65
N ALA A 198 -6.73 -4.41 -6.39
CA ALA A 198 -8.04 -4.74 -6.98
C ALA A 198 -9.16 -3.85 -6.46
N VAL A 199 -9.17 -3.53 -5.16
CA VAL A 199 -10.20 -2.68 -4.56
C VAL A 199 -10.05 -1.22 -4.98
N GLU A 200 -8.85 -0.71 -5.28
CA GLU A 200 -8.68 0.63 -5.86
C GLU A 200 -9.53 0.79 -7.12
N GLU A 201 -9.41 -0.16 -8.05
CA GLU A 201 -10.19 -0.13 -9.28
C GLU A 201 -11.67 -0.37 -9.01
N MET A 202 -12.01 -1.30 -8.12
CA MET A 202 -13.40 -1.57 -7.74
C MET A 202 -14.09 -0.32 -7.17
N PHE A 203 -13.49 0.35 -6.22
CA PHE A 203 -14.05 1.55 -5.60
C PHE A 203 -14.12 2.71 -6.60
N MET A 204 -13.13 2.85 -7.47
CA MET A 204 -13.16 3.83 -8.56
C MET A 204 -14.34 3.59 -9.50
N GLN A 205 -14.62 2.34 -9.86
CA GLN A 205 -15.74 1.99 -10.74
C GLN A 205 -17.09 2.09 -10.02
N ALA A 206 -17.12 1.86 -8.70
CA ALA A 206 -18.31 1.98 -7.87
C ALA A 206 -18.70 3.44 -7.57
N GLY A 207 -17.84 4.42 -7.91
CA GLY A 207 -18.22 5.83 -7.79
C GLY A 207 -17.48 6.64 -6.73
N LEU A 208 -16.45 6.09 -6.07
CA LEU A 208 -15.71 6.79 -4.99
C LEU A 208 -15.29 8.24 -5.35
N TYR A 209 -15.11 8.54 -6.62
CA TYR A 209 -14.63 9.85 -7.10
C TYR A 209 -15.69 10.64 -7.85
N GLU A 210 -16.99 10.30 -7.75
CA GLU A 210 -18.05 11.04 -8.48
C GLU A 210 -18.14 12.49 -8.05
N ASP A 211 -17.95 12.77 -6.77
CA ASP A 211 -17.95 14.14 -6.22
C ASP A 211 -16.71 14.94 -6.64
N ASN A 212 -15.61 14.27 -6.93
CA ASN A 212 -14.35 14.87 -7.33
C ASN A 212 -13.66 14.08 -8.45
N PRO A 213 -14.15 14.18 -9.70
CA PRO A 213 -13.64 13.37 -10.81
C PRO A 213 -12.17 13.63 -11.17
N ARG A 214 -11.55 14.68 -10.60
CA ARG A 214 -10.10 14.94 -10.74
C ARG A 214 -9.24 13.99 -9.92
N SER A 215 -9.82 13.32 -8.95
CA SER A 215 -9.15 12.32 -8.11
C SER A 215 -9.11 10.94 -8.74
N LYS A 216 -9.81 10.76 -9.84
CA LYS A 216 -9.93 9.53 -10.63
C LYS A 216 -8.72 9.32 -11.62
#